data_44c3a6d222c798e5fb3de5191d0feece
#
_entry.id   44c3a6d222c798e5fb3de5191d0feece
#
_cell.length_a   1.000
_cell.length_b   1.000
_cell.length_c   1.000
_cell.angle_alpha   90.00
_cell.angle_beta   90.00
_cell.angle_gamma   90.00
#
_symmetry.space_group_name_H-M   'P 1'
#
loop_
_entity.id
_entity.type
_entity.pdbx_description
1 polymer ?
#
loop_
_entity_poly.entity_id
_entity_poly.type
_entity_poly.pdbx_seq_one_letter_code
_entity_poly.pdbx_strand_id
1 'polypeptide(L)'
;MTDEYKTISTTSEGYYTEKRSKFLAFAHHVETVDQVKDIIAGYRKKYYDARHVCYAYMLGPERQDFRANDDGEPSSTAGKPILGQINSNELTDILIVVVRYYGGVNLGTSGLIVAYREAAADAIAHATVETRQVEELVKYSFSYPQMNDVMRIVKDMNPRIISQTYDNTCEIVLSIRKSEAQDLRQRLAKLL
;
A
#
# COMPACT_ATOMS: atom_id res chain seq x y z
N MET A 1 -11.60 -12.88 6.71
CA MET A 1 -11.54 -11.43 6.41
C MET A 1 -10.51 -10.80 7.33
N THR A 2 -9.47 -10.24 6.76
CA THR A 2 -8.40 -9.64 7.55
C THR A 2 -8.77 -8.22 7.95
N ASP A 3 -8.51 -7.91 9.19
CA ASP A 3 -8.75 -6.62 9.82
C ASP A 3 -7.47 -5.77 9.87
N GLU A 4 -6.37 -6.36 9.46
CA GLU A 4 -5.04 -5.77 9.46
C GLU A 4 -4.34 -6.03 8.13
N TYR A 5 -3.39 -5.16 7.79
CA TYR A 5 -2.53 -5.33 6.63
C TYR A 5 -1.16 -4.72 6.90
N LYS A 6 -0.16 -5.19 6.18
CA LYS A 6 1.21 -4.69 6.28
C LYS A 6 1.54 -3.81 5.08
N THR A 7 2.17 -2.69 5.35
CA THR A 7 2.67 -1.76 4.33
C THR A 7 3.99 -1.17 4.78
N ILE A 8 4.56 -0.28 3.98
CA ILE A 8 5.74 0.48 4.37
C ILE A 8 5.35 1.92 4.68
N SER A 9 5.99 2.54 5.66
CA SER A 9 5.68 3.91 6.08
C SER A 9 6.56 4.96 5.41
N THR A 10 7.70 4.56 4.86
CA THR A 10 8.69 5.46 4.27
C THR A 10 9.16 4.94 2.93
N THR A 11 9.60 5.86 2.06
CA THR A 11 10.31 5.48 0.83
C THR A 11 11.66 4.88 1.19
N SER A 12 12.03 3.79 0.52
CA SER A 12 13.32 3.12 0.74
C SER A 12 13.99 2.78 -0.57
N GLU A 13 15.28 2.52 -0.51
CA GLU A 13 16.10 2.21 -1.65
C GLU A 13 16.82 0.87 -1.45
N GLY A 14 17.05 0.18 -2.57
CA GLY A 14 17.83 -1.04 -2.63
C GLY A 14 18.73 -1.04 -3.84
N TYR A 15 19.72 -1.90 -3.83
CA TYR A 15 20.73 -1.96 -4.88
C TYR A 15 21.21 -3.40 -5.10
N TYR A 16 21.41 -3.75 -6.36
CA TYR A 16 22.01 -5.02 -6.74
C TYR A 16 22.86 -4.83 -8.00
N THR A 17 23.97 -5.51 -8.09
CA THR A 17 24.83 -5.45 -9.27
C THR A 17 25.26 -6.85 -9.66
N GLU A 18 25.29 -7.11 -10.96
CA GLU A 18 25.72 -8.36 -11.56
C GLU A 18 26.34 -8.09 -12.93
N LYS A 19 27.56 -8.58 -13.16
CA LYS A 19 28.27 -8.42 -14.43
C LYS A 19 28.22 -6.99 -14.96
N ARG A 20 28.44 -6.02 -14.09
CA ARG A 20 28.41 -4.56 -14.35
C ARG A 20 27.02 -3.98 -14.65
N SER A 21 25.97 -4.77 -14.75
CA SER A 21 24.60 -4.24 -14.73
C SER A 21 24.26 -3.74 -13.33
N LYS A 22 23.58 -2.59 -13.26
CA LYS A 22 23.19 -1.97 -12.00
C LYS A 22 21.67 -1.95 -11.90
N PHE A 23 21.14 -2.34 -10.76
CA PHE A 23 19.73 -2.42 -10.48
C PHE A 23 19.42 -1.55 -9.27
N LEU A 24 18.76 -0.42 -9.49
CA LEU A 24 18.40 0.55 -8.45
C LEU A 24 16.93 0.34 -8.11
N ALA A 25 16.63 -0.09 -6.90
CA ALA A 25 15.27 -0.35 -6.46
C ALA A 25 14.77 0.78 -5.56
N PHE A 26 13.51 1.16 -5.74
CA PHE A 26 12.83 2.20 -4.96
C PHE A 26 11.47 1.69 -4.54
N ALA A 27 11.23 1.64 -3.23
CA ALA A 27 9.97 1.23 -2.67
C ALA A 27 9.21 2.45 -2.14
N HIS A 28 7.95 2.57 -2.51
CA HIS A 28 7.08 3.70 -2.15
C HIS A 28 5.78 3.19 -1.56
N HIS A 29 5.28 3.88 -0.54
CA HIS A 29 3.91 3.70 -0.10
C HIS A 29 2.99 4.39 -1.11
N VAL A 30 2.04 3.64 -1.67
CA VAL A 30 1.05 4.13 -2.64
C VAL A 30 -0.32 3.57 -2.28
N GLU A 31 -1.37 4.30 -2.61
CA GLU A 31 -2.73 3.86 -2.33
C GLU A 31 -3.61 3.82 -3.59
N THR A 32 -3.16 4.46 -4.69
CA THR A 32 -3.92 4.54 -5.94
C THR A 32 -3.04 4.28 -7.16
N VAL A 33 -3.66 3.85 -8.26
CA VAL A 33 -2.98 3.68 -9.54
C VAL A 33 -2.46 5.01 -10.07
N ASP A 34 -3.14 6.12 -9.81
CA ASP A 34 -2.68 7.44 -10.25
C ASP A 34 -1.38 7.83 -9.56
N GLN A 35 -1.23 7.56 -8.27
CA GLN A 35 0.04 7.75 -7.56
C GLN A 35 1.15 6.91 -8.17
N VAL A 36 0.86 5.67 -8.51
CA VAL A 36 1.82 4.77 -9.17
C VAL A 36 2.30 5.36 -10.48
N LYS A 37 1.37 5.82 -11.33
CA LYS A 37 1.71 6.41 -12.65
C LYS A 37 2.59 7.64 -12.51
N ASP A 38 2.30 8.52 -11.56
CA ASP A 38 3.07 9.74 -11.32
C ASP A 38 4.50 9.42 -10.88
N ILE A 39 4.66 8.46 -9.96
CA ILE A 39 5.97 8.03 -9.46
C ILE A 39 6.80 7.42 -10.58
N ILE A 40 6.22 6.52 -11.38
CA ILE A 40 6.90 5.88 -12.50
C ILE A 40 7.35 6.93 -13.53
N ALA A 41 6.48 7.88 -13.87
CA ALA A 41 6.83 8.97 -14.80
C ALA A 41 8.01 9.78 -14.27
N GLY A 42 8.07 10.03 -12.97
CA GLY A 42 9.19 10.72 -12.34
C GLY A 42 10.51 9.94 -12.47
N TYR A 43 10.48 8.64 -12.28
CA TYR A 43 11.69 7.81 -12.44
C TYR A 43 12.12 7.71 -13.89
N ARG A 44 11.20 7.59 -14.84
CA ARG A 44 11.53 7.58 -16.27
C ARG A 44 12.20 8.88 -16.69
N LYS A 45 11.78 10.00 -16.13
CA LYS A 45 12.38 11.31 -16.39
C LYS A 45 13.76 11.45 -15.75
N LYS A 46 13.87 11.05 -14.47
CA LYS A 46 15.13 11.15 -13.71
C LYS A 46 16.21 10.23 -14.28
N TYR A 47 15.85 9.02 -14.63
CA TYR A 47 16.75 8.00 -15.17
C TYR A 47 16.49 7.76 -16.66
N TYR A 48 16.39 8.84 -17.42
CA TYR A 48 16.05 8.80 -18.85
C TYR A 48 16.99 7.97 -19.71
N ASP A 49 18.23 7.79 -19.25
CA ASP A 49 19.28 7.01 -19.92
C ASP A 49 19.33 5.56 -19.46
N ALA A 50 18.45 5.15 -18.55
CA ALA A 50 18.37 3.75 -18.12
C ALA A 50 17.76 2.87 -19.21
N ARG A 51 18.20 1.61 -19.26
CA ARG A 51 17.73 0.62 -20.23
C ARG A 51 16.28 0.23 -19.98
N HIS A 52 15.93 -0.01 -18.71
CA HIS A 52 14.60 -0.43 -18.29
C HIS A 52 14.21 0.19 -16.97
N VAL A 53 12.93 0.52 -16.82
CA VAL A 53 12.30 0.97 -15.57
C VAL A 53 11.14 0.02 -15.31
N CYS A 54 11.44 -1.09 -14.63
CA CYS A 54 10.49 -2.14 -14.34
C CYS A 54 9.82 -1.89 -13.00
N TYR A 55 8.62 -2.42 -12.80
CA TYR A 55 7.93 -2.20 -11.54
C TYR A 55 6.89 -3.28 -11.24
N ALA A 56 6.48 -3.32 -10.00
CA ALA A 56 5.28 -4.02 -9.55
C ALA A 56 4.63 -3.26 -8.42
N TYR A 57 3.32 -3.36 -8.31
CA TYR A 57 2.57 -2.79 -7.20
C TYR A 57 1.49 -3.74 -6.70
N MET A 58 1.08 -3.52 -5.47
CA MET A 58 -0.02 -4.20 -4.80
C MET A 58 -0.79 -3.15 -4.01
N LEU A 59 -2.11 -3.09 -4.19
CA LEU A 59 -2.98 -2.08 -3.57
C LEU A 59 -4.12 -2.75 -2.80
N GLY A 60 -4.51 -2.09 -1.71
CA GLY A 60 -5.66 -2.46 -0.91
C GLY A 60 -5.39 -3.57 0.10
N PRO A 61 -6.15 -3.59 1.21
CA PRO A 61 -5.96 -4.60 2.24
C PRO A 61 -6.30 -6.01 1.77
N GLU A 62 -7.19 -6.15 0.78
CA GLU A 62 -7.58 -7.46 0.21
C GLU A 62 -6.60 -7.94 -0.86
N ARG A 63 -5.62 -7.12 -1.27
CA ARG A 63 -4.56 -7.48 -2.21
C ARG A 63 -5.08 -8.01 -3.54
N GLN A 64 -6.12 -7.38 -4.09
CA GLN A 64 -6.76 -7.78 -5.35
C GLN A 64 -6.33 -6.95 -6.55
N ASP A 65 -5.79 -5.75 -6.30
CA ASP A 65 -5.33 -4.83 -7.34
C ASP A 65 -3.81 -4.82 -7.39
N PHE A 66 -3.24 -5.48 -8.40
CA PHE A 66 -1.80 -5.59 -8.55
C PHE A 66 -1.41 -5.60 -10.03
N ARG A 67 -0.15 -5.27 -10.29
CA ARG A 67 0.42 -5.32 -11.62
C ARG A 67 1.92 -5.54 -11.57
N ALA A 68 2.45 -6.25 -12.56
CA ALA A 68 3.87 -6.42 -12.81
C ALA A 68 4.19 -5.97 -14.23
N ASN A 69 5.29 -5.25 -14.42
CA ASN A 69 5.68 -4.70 -15.71
C ASN A 69 7.17 -4.90 -15.96
N ASP A 70 7.49 -5.51 -17.08
CA ASP A 70 8.87 -5.85 -17.47
C ASP A 70 9.60 -4.75 -18.24
N ASP A 71 8.91 -3.73 -18.69
CA ASP A 71 9.46 -2.58 -19.44
C ASP A 71 10.52 -2.97 -20.49
N GLY A 72 10.18 -3.93 -21.34
CA GLY A 72 11.06 -4.37 -22.43
C GLY A 72 12.06 -5.45 -22.05
N GLU A 73 12.19 -5.83 -20.80
CA GLU A 73 12.93 -7.03 -20.40
C GLU A 73 12.20 -8.28 -20.91
N PRO A 74 12.87 -9.43 -21.07
CA PRO A 74 12.18 -10.67 -21.43
C PRO A 74 11.02 -10.98 -20.50
N SER A 75 9.95 -11.53 -21.05
CA SER A 75 8.70 -11.79 -20.31
C SER A 75 8.94 -12.48 -18.97
N SER A 76 8.36 -11.94 -17.91
CA SER A 76 8.38 -12.49 -16.55
C SER A 76 9.76 -12.53 -15.87
N THR A 77 10.71 -11.75 -16.36
CA THR A 77 12.06 -11.72 -15.79
C THR A 77 12.30 -10.55 -14.84
N ALA A 78 11.42 -9.55 -14.83
CA ALA A 78 11.57 -8.35 -14.02
C ALA A 78 10.36 -8.08 -13.12
N GLY A 79 9.21 -7.79 -13.69
CA GLY A 79 8.01 -7.43 -12.93
C GLY A 79 7.53 -8.51 -11.98
N LYS A 80 7.49 -9.77 -12.43
CA LYS A 80 7.08 -10.89 -11.57
C LYS A 80 8.03 -11.16 -10.41
N PRO A 81 9.35 -11.16 -10.57
CA PRO A 81 10.27 -11.27 -9.45
C PRO A 81 10.09 -10.14 -8.42
N ILE A 82 9.83 -8.91 -8.86
CA ILE A 82 9.53 -7.79 -7.97
C ILE A 82 8.23 -8.06 -7.20
N LEU A 83 7.16 -8.43 -7.92
CA LEU A 83 5.87 -8.74 -7.31
C LEU A 83 5.99 -9.92 -6.32
N GLY A 84 6.82 -10.92 -6.65
CA GLY A 84 7.10 -12.06 -5.78
C GLY A 84 7.68 -11.62 -4.43
N GLN A 85 8.51 -10.61 -4.39
CA GLN A 85 9.05 -10.07 -3.13
C GLN A 85 7.98 -9.33 -2.33
N ILE A 86 7.11 -8.59 -2.99
CA ILE A 86 5.96 -7.97 -2.34
C ILE A 86 5.07 -9.05 -1.69
N ASN A 87 4.78 -10.11 -2.42
CA ASN A 87 3.93 -11.21 -1.95
C ASN A 87 4.57 -12.01 -0.81
N SER A 88 5.85 -12.34 -0.92
CA SER A 88 6.54 -13.13 0.12
C SER A 88 6.67 -12.39 1.44
N ASN A 89 6.66 -11.07 1.42
CA ASN A 89 6.65 -10.21 2.61
C ASN A 89 5.24 -9.78 3.02
N GLU A 90 4.21 -10.24 2.32
CA GLU A 90 2.80 -9.96 2.60
C GLU A 90 2.48 -8.46 2.64
N LEU A 91 3.15 -7.67 1.79
CA LEU A 91 2.98 -6.22 1.74
C LEU A 91 1.87 -5.82 0.79
N THR A 92 1.19 -4.73 1.10
CA THR A 92 0.23 -4.06 0.22
C THR A 92 0.39 -2.54 0.33
N ASP A 93 -0.33 -1.79 -0.51
CA ASP A 93 -0.17 -0.34 -0.65
C ASP A 93 1.30 0.04 -0.88
N ILE A 94 1.92 -0.69 -1.81
CA ILE A 94 3.34 -0.58 -2.12
C ILE A 94 3.57 -0.61 -3.63
N LEU A 95 4.51 0.21 -4.07
CA LEU A 95 5.09 0.16 -5.41
C LEU A 95 6.59 -0.04 -5.26
N ILE A 96 7.15 -0.97 -6.00
CA ILE A 96 8.61 -1.10 -6.12
C ILE A 96 8.99 -0.90 -7.59
N VAL A 97 9.85 0.08 -7.84
CA VAL A 97 10.42 0.39 -9.14
C VAL A 97 11.87 -0.05 -9.13
N VAL A 98 12.29 -0.76 -10.17
CA VAL A 98 13.70 -1.16 -10.34
C VAL A 98 14.20 -0.60 -11.67
N VAL A 99 15.18 0.29 -11.58
CA VAL A 99 15.84 0.93 -12.71
C VAL A 99 17.10 0.14 -13.04
N ARG A 100 17.25 -0.29 -14.29
CA ARG A 100 18.41 -1.06 -14.73
C ARG A 100 19.29 -0.26 -15.69
N TYR A 101 20.60 -0.26 -15.38
CA TYR A 101 21.65 0.17 -16.30
C TYR A 101 22.38 -1.04 -16.81
N TYR A 102 22.40 -1.22 -18.12
CA TYR A 102 23.06 -2.35 -18.79
C TYR A 102 24.58 -2.25 -18.66
N GLY A 103 25.25 -3.33 -18.30
CA GLY A 103 26.70 -3.36 -18.08
C GLY A 103 27.52 -3.94 -19.24
N GLY A 104 26.90 -4.19 -20.39
CA GLY A 104 27.58 -4.72 -21.57
C GLY A 104 27.64 -6.24 -21.66
N VAL A 105 27.12 -6.95 -20.66
CA VAL A 105 27.08 -8.42 -20.61
C VAL A 105 25.65 -8.89 -20.36
N ASN A 106 25.16 -9.81 -21.18
CA ASN A 106 23.85 -10.40 -20.97
C ASN A 106 23.83 -11.30 -19.74
N LEU A 107 22.78 -11.15 -18.92
CA LEU A 107 22.61 -11.93 -17.70
C LEU A 107 21.85 -13.24 -17.93
N GLY A 108 21.13 -13.35 -19.05
CA GLY A 108 20.18 -14.42 -19.29
C GLY A 108 18.92 -14.27 -18.44
N THR A 109 17.88 -15.08 -18.74
CA THR A 109 16.59 -14.97 -18.06
C THR A 109 16.71 -15.30 -16.56
N SER A 110 17.45 -16.34 -16.20
CA SER A 110 17.63 -16.72 -14.79
C SER A 110 18.43 -15.66 -14.01
N GLY A 111 19.44 -15.06 -14.64
CA GLY A 111 20.22 -13.98 -14.01
C GLY A 111 19.41 -12.72 -13.81
N LEU A 112 18.51 -12.37 -14.75
CA LEU A 112 17.61 -11.24 -14.61
C LEU A 112 16.60 -11.44 -13.49
N ILE A 113 16.00 -12.61 -13.40
CA ILE A 113 15.07 -12.96 -12.32
C ILE A 113 15.71 -12.76 -10.95
N VAL A 114 16.93 -13.27 -10.77
CA VAL A 114 17.68 -13.11 -9.52
C VAL A 114 17.96 -11.63 -9.25
N ALA A 115 18.41 -10.89 -10.26
CA ALA A 115 18.81 -9.48 -10.09
C ALA A 115 17.64 -8.60 -9.67
N TYR A 116 16.49 -8.71 -10.35
CA TYR A 116 15.29 -7.93 -9.99
C TYR A 116 14.74 -8.34 -8.63
N ARG A 117 14.74 -9.63 -8.32
CA ARG A 117 14.33 -10.14 -7.01
C ARG A 117 15.22 -9.60 -5.89
N GLU A 118 16.53 -9.68 -6.04
CA GLU A 118 17.46 -9.23 -5.01
C GLU A 118 17.44 -7.72 -4.81
N ALA A 119 17.32 -6.94 -5.88
CA ALA A 119 17.19 -5.49 -5.78
C ALA A 119 15.91 -5.10 -5.01
N ALA A 120 14.78 -5.73 -5.35
CA ALA A 120 13.51 -5.50 -4.66
C ALA A 120 13.59 -5.93 -3.18
N ALA A 121 14.20 -7.09 -2.90
CA ALA A 121 14.39 -7.57 -1.53
C ALA A 121 15.23 -6.60 -0.70
N ASP A 122 16.26 -6.01 -1.30
CA ASP A 122 17.12 -5.04 -0.62
C ASP A 122 16.36 -3.76 -0.28
N ALA A 123 15.52 -3.27 -1.20
CA ALA A 123 14.66 -2.11 -0.92
C ALA A 123 13.69 -2.38 0.24
N ILE A 124 13.08 -3.57 0.28
CA ILE A 124 12.18 -3.97 1.37
C ILE A 124 12.96 -4.07 2.69
N ALA A 125 14.18 -4.60 2.66
CA ALA A 125 15.03 -4.72 3.86
C ALA A 125 15.35 -3.36 4.48
N HIS A 126 15.43 -2.30 3.67
CA HIS A 126 15.68 -0.94 4.13
C HIS A 126 14.40 -0.17 4.44
N ALA A 127 13.23 -0.74 4.19
CA ALA A 127 11.95 -0.10 4.47
C ALA A 127 11.55 -0.30 5.94
N THR A 128 10.72 0.62 6.43
CA THR A 128 10.05 0.45 7.71
C THR A 128 8.68 -0.18 7.44
N VAL A 129 8.54 -1.45 7.80
CA VAL A 129 7.27 -2.17 7.66
C VAL A 129 6.40 -1.89 8.88
N GLU A 130 5.14 -1.58 8.65
CA GLU A 130 4.17 -1.36 9.71
C GLU A 130 2.87 -2.10 9.45
N THR A 131 2.18 -2.46 10.51
CA THR A 131 0.85 -3.06 10.45
C THR A 131 -0.18 -1.96 10.66
N ARG A 132 -1.16 -1.87 9.76
CA ARG A 132 -2.29 -0.94 9.84
C ARG A 132 -3.58 -1.70 9.99
N GLN A 133 -4.57 -1.05 10.60
CA GLN A 133 -5.90 -1.61 10.74
C GLN A 133 -6.80 -1.16 9.60
N VAL A 134 -7.64 -2.08 9.13
CA VAL A 134 -8.72 -1.73 8.21
C VAL A 134 -9.82 -1.07 9.02
N GLU A 135 -10.19 0.16 8.68
CA GLU A 135 -11.23 0.92 9.34
C GLU A 135 -12.46 1.06 8.46
N GLU A 136 -13.63 1.16 9.08
CA GLU A 136 -14.89 1.48 8.42
C GLU A 136 -15.49 2.74 9.02
N LEU A 137 -16.19 3.50 8.17
CA LEU A 137 -16.94 4.67 8.61
C LEU A 137 -18.33 4.24 9.05
N VAL A 138 -18.75 4.75 10.19
CA VAL A 138 -20.11 4.58 10.73
C VAL A 138 -20.71 5.97 10.89
N LYS A 139 -21.81 6.22 10.16
CA LYS A 139 -22.54 7.48 10.19
C LYS A 139 -23.83 7.28 10.96
N TYR A 140 -24.11 8.17 11.90
CA TYR A 140 -25.29 8.08 12.75
C TYR A 140 -25.92 9.46 12.96
N SER A 141 -27.24 9.54 12.73
CA SER A 141 -28.02 10.74 12.99
C SER A 141 -28.90 10.52 14.20
N PHE A 142 -29.00 11.53 15.08
CA PHE A 142 -29.74 11.43 16.32
C PHE A 142 -30.31 12.78 16.75
N SER A 143 -31.22 12.77 17.71
CA SER A 143 -31.79 13.97 18.30
C SER A 143 -30.99 14.39 19.54
N TYR A 144 -31.08 15.66 19.93
CA TYR A 144 -30.40 16.18 21.10
C TYR A 144 -30.62 15.37 22.38
N PRO A 145 -31.84 14.90 22.71
CA PRO A 145 -32.06 14.07 23.89
C PRO A 145 -31.24 12.78 23.92
N GLN A 146 -30.82 12.28 22.76
CA GLN A 146 -30.01 11.05 22.65
C GLN A 146 -28.51 11.31 22.81
N MET A 147 -28.06 12.57 22.88
CA MET A 147 -26.65 12.95 22.89
C MET A 147 -25.83 12.21 23.94
N ASN A 148 -26.34 12.17 25.17
CA ASN A 148 -25.61 11.53 26.28
C ASN A 148 -25.41 10.03 26.03
N ASP A 149 -26.42 9.36 25.51
CA ASP A 149 -26.36 7.93 25.22
C ASP A 149 -25.40 7.63 24.06
N VAL A 150 -25.43 8.47 23.02
CA VAL A 150 -24.48 8.35 21.89
C VAL A 150 -23.05 8.55 22.38
N MET A 151 -22.80 9.58 23.15
CA MET A 151 -21.44 9.87 23.65
C MET A 151 -20.93 8.82 24.63
N ARG A 152 -21.83 8.16 25.36
CA ARG A 152 -21.44 7.01 26.23
C ARG A 152 -20.94 5.85 25.38
N ILE A 153 -21.61 5.53 24.28
CA ILE A 153 -21.16 4.48 23.35
C ILE A 153 -19.81 4.84 22.72
N VAL A 154 -19.67 6.10 22.29
CA VAL A 154 -18.41 6.61 21.71
C VAL A 154 -17.26 6.48 22.71
N LYS A 155 -17.50 6.83 23.97
CA LYS A 155 -16.48 6.70 25.03
C LYS A 155 -16.12 5.23 25.28
N ASP A 156 -17.11 4.35 25.29
CA ASP A 156 -16.93 2.92 25.59
C ASP A 156 -16.17 2.18 24.50
N MET A 157 -16.52 2.42 23.22
CA MET A 157 -15.90 1.74 22.08
C MET A 157 -14.72 2.50 21.48
N ASN A 158 -14.58 3.77 21.82
CA ASN A 158 -13.47 4.64 21.43
C ASN A 158 -13.17 4.69 19.93
N PRO A 159 -14.18 4.88 19.07
CA PRO A 159 -13.93 5.14 17.64
C PRO A 159 -13.29 6.52 17.45
N ARG A 160 -12.67 6.73 16.30
CA ARG A 160 -12.15 8.05 15.93
C ARG A 160 -13.30 8.89 15.38
N ILE A 161 -13.50 10.08 15.92
CA ILE A 161 -14.53 11.01 15.43
C ILE A 161 -13.99 11.74 14.21
N ILE A 162 -14.65 11.53 13.06
CA ILE A 162 -14.28 12.18 11.80
C ILE A 162 -14.95 13.54 11.70
N SER A 163 -16.24 13.59 12.02
CA SER A 163 -16.99 14.84 12.02
C SER A 163 -18.20 14.78 12.95
N GLN A 164 -18.63 15.95 13.41
CA GLN A 164 -19.83 16.14 14.19
C GLN A 164 -20.55 17.39 13.69
N THR A 165 -21.87 17.31 13.48
CA THR A 165 -22.69 18.45 13.12
C THR A 165 -23.89 18.51 14.03
N TYR A 166 -24.27 19.74 14.46
CA TYR A 166 -25.31 19.98 15.45
C TYR A 166 -26.24 21.08 14.93
N ASP A 167 -27.08 20.73 13.95
CA ASP A 167 -28.11 21.61 13.41
C ASP A 167 -29.48 21.22 13.96
N ASN A 168 -30.51 21.14 13.10
CA ASN A 168 -31.83 20.68 13.48
C ASN A 168 -31.81 19.23 13.95
N THR A 169 -30.89 18.43 13.39
CA THR A 169 -30.55 17.09 13.87
C THR A 169 -29.06 17.02 14.08
N CYS A 170 -28.63 16.13 14.98
CA CYS A 170 -27.22 15.85 15.20
C CYS A 170 -26.77 14.73 14.27
N GLU A 171 -25.56 14.85 13.76
CA GLU A 171 -24.95 13.82 12.94
C GLU A 171 -23.50 13.61 13.40
N ILE A 172 -23.09 12.35 13.52
CA ILE A 172 -21.74 11.98 13.84
C ILE A 172 -21.21 10.98 12.83
N VAL A 173 -19.98 11.18 12.39
CA VAL A 173 -19.27 10.22 11.52
C VAL A 173 -18.09 9.69 12.32
N LEU A 174 -18.05 8.37 12.47
CA LEU A 174 -17.06 7.66 13.27
C LEU A 174 -16.26 6.72 12.37
N SER A 175 -14.97 6.57 12.67
CA SER A 175 -14.13 5.56 12.03
C SER A 175 -13.70 4.56 13.10
N ILE A 176 -13.92 3.29 12.84
CA ILE A 176 -13.62 2.22 13.79
C ILE A 176 -13.06 1.01 13.03
N ARG A 177 -12.29 0.21 13.72
CA ARG A 177 -11.76 -1.05 13.22
C ARG A 177 -12.87 -1.89 12.59
N LYS A 178 -12.65 -2.42 11.40
CA LYS A 178 -13.66 -3.14 10.62
C LYS A 178 -14.35 -4.25 11.41
N SER A 179 -13.60 -5.01 12.21
CA SER A 179 -14.13 -6.10 13.04
C SER A 179 -15.09 -5.61 14.14
N GLU A 180 -15.05 -4.34 14.50
CA GLU A 180 -15.88 -3.77 15.55
C GLU A 180 -17.03 -2.91 15.01
N ALA A 181 -17.05 -2.64 13.70
CA ALA A 181 -18.01 -1.73 13.08
C ALA A 181 -19.46 -2.20 13.25
N GLN A 182 -19.71 -3.49 13.11
CA GLN A 182 -21.08 -4.05 13.23
C GLN A 182 -21.61 -3.92 14.66
N ASP A 183 -20.77 -4.16 15.68
CA ASP A 183 -21.16 -3.99 17.08
C ASP A 183 -21.50 -2.52 17.37
N LEU A 184 -20.70 -1.58 16.86
CA LEU A 184 -20.99 -0.15 17.01
C LEU A 184 -22.33 0.22 16.37
N ARG A 185 -22.59 -0.24 15.14
CA ARG A 185 -23.88 0.00 14.48
C ARG A 185 -25.04 -0.54 15.25
N GLN A 186 -24.92 -1.74 15.79
CA GLN A 186 -25.98 -2.38 16.59
C GLN A 186 -26.25 -1.62 17.89
N ARG A 187 -25.21 -1.18 18.58
CA ARG A 187 -25.36 -0.39 19.82
C ARG A 187 -26.05 0.94 19.56
N LEU A 188 -25.66 1.65 18.49
CA LEU A 188 -26.31 2.90 18.12
C LEU A 188 -27.76 2.70 17.69
N ALA A 189 -28.06 1.64 16.96
CA ALA A 189 -29.42 1.34 16.51
C ALA A 189 -30.39 1.08 17.68
N LYS A 190 -29.89 0.58 18.80
CA LYS A 190 -30.71 0.31 19.99
C LYS A 190 -31.15 1.58 20.72
N LEU A 191 -30.61 2.74 20.37
CA LEU A 191 -30.98 4.02 20.97
C LEU A 191 -32.25 4.63 20.37
N LEU A 192 -32.82 4.07 19.33
CA LEU A 192 -34.03 4.53 18.66
C LEU A 192 -35.31 4.20 19.47
#